data_c2d929839ddac90e7f2e6cd730fd745c
#
_entry.id   c2d929839ddac90e7f2e6cd730fd745c
#
_cell.length_a   1.000
_cell.length_b   1.000
_cell.length_c   1.000
_cell.angle_alpha   90.00
_cell.angle_beta   90.00
_cell.angle_gamma   90.00
#
_symmetry.space_group_name_H-M   'P 1'
#
loop_
_entity.id
_entity.type
_entity.pdbx_description
1 polymer ?
#
loop_
_entity_poly.entity_id
_entity_poly.type
_entity_poly.pdbx_seq_one_letter_code
_entity_poly.pdbx_strand_id
1 'polypeptide(L)'
;MTASRIAPPNEIRFSVRFAETDMARVYHHSNTFVWFEAGRFALIEKMIGGQPMIEVDGVPIFAPVTKTRVSFTGFARFGDELRLETFIKPQETTKLVFYYRLTKVVDGATVALGTTEHVTLVEGGRFLFRWPEAVGEKMKTFFSENPGVVTDGRGFDAKL
;
A
#
# COMPACT_ATOMS: atom_id res chain seq x y z
N MET A 1 30.29 -7.97 10.30
CA MET A 1 29.71 -7.11 9.24
C MET A 1 28.31 -7.63 8.92
N THR A 2 27.30 -7.04 9.52
CA THR A 2 25.90 -7.35 9.19
C THR A 2 25.60 -6.69 7.84
N ALA A 3 25.42 -7.50 6.80
CA ALA A 3 24.94 -7.02 5.52
C ALA A 3 23.64 -6.26 5.77
N SER A 4 23.61 -4.97 5.44
CA SER A 4 22.39 -4.16 5.41
C SER A 4 21.44 -4.85 4.45
N ARG A 5 20.48 -5.62 4.97
CA ARG A 5 19.40 -6.17 4.14
C ARG A 5 18.63 -4.99 3.58
N ILE A 6 18.74 -4.77 2.29
CA ILE A 6 17.88 -3.83 1.59
C ILE A 6 16.45 -4.23 1.91
N ALA A 7 15.65 -3.30 2.44
CA ALA A 7 14.26 -3.57 2.77
C ALA A 7 13.50 -4.03 1.51
N PRO A 8 12.56 -4.97 1.64
CA PRO A 8 11.71 -5.38 0.52
C PRO A 8 11.03 -4.16 -0.13
N PRO A 9 10.79 -4.18 -1.44
CA PRO A 9 10.24 -3.02 -2.15
C PRO A 9 8.85 -2.60 -1.66
N ASN A 10 8.14 -3.47 -0.99
CA ASN A 10 6.80 -3.24 -0.45
C ASN A 10 6.78 -2.88 1.03
N GLU A 11 7.93 -2.61 1.66
CA GLU A 11 8.05 -2.31 3.09
C GLU A 11 8.41 -0.84 3.31
N ILE A 12 7.70 -0.19 4.23
CA ILE A 12 8.11 1.08 4.84
C ILE A 12 8.10 0.95 6.37
N ARG A 13 8.97 1.73 7.03
CA ARG A 13 9.05 1.80 8.50
C ARG A 13 8.93 3.24 8.95
N PHE A 14 8.26 3.42 10.09
CA PHE A 14 8.05 4.72 10.71
C PHE A 14 7.74 4.56 12.18
N SER A 15 7.90 5.62 12.96
CA SER A 15 7.50 5.67 14.37
C SER A 15 6.18 6.40 14.53
N VAL A 16 5.34 5.92 15.43
CA VAL A 16 4.09 6.59 15.80
C VAL A 16 4.40 7.95 16.44
N ARG A 17 3.89 9.03 15.85
CA ARG A 17 4.08 10.38 16.36
C ARG A 17 3.07 10.68 17.48
N PHE A 18 3.42 11.59 18.38
CA PHE A 18 2.52 12.00 19.45
C PHE A 18 1.17 12.52 18.92
N ALA A 19 1.20 13.32 17.87
CA ALA A 19 0.00 13.87 17.21
C ALA A 19 -0.92 12.81 16.57
N GLU A 20 -0.45 11.57 16.44
CA GLU A 20 -1.23 10.46 15.89
C GLU A 20 -1.94 9.66 16.98
N THR A 21 -1.74 10.00 18.26
CA THR A 21 -2.35 9.31 19.40
C THR A 21 -3.61 10.02 19.89
N ASP A 22 -4.46 9.28 20.57
CA ASP A 22 -5.70 9.77 21.17
C ASP A 22 -5.67 9.72 22.71
N MET A 23 -6.80 10.03 23.34
CA MET A 23 -6.93 10.01 24.81
C MET A 23 -6.71 8.63 25.44
N ALA A 24 -6.85 7.55 24.67
CA ALA A 24 -6.55 6.18 25.10
C ALA A 24 -5.03 5.89 25.10
N ARG A 25 -4.20 6.87 24.72
CA ARG A 25 -2.74 6.76 24.59
C ARG A 25 -2.28 5.70 23.59
N VAL A 26 -3.11 5.41 22.62
CA VAL A 26 -2.80 4.59 21.46
C VAL A 26 -2.99 5.43 20.20
N TYR A 27 -2.44 4.96 19.06
CA TYR A 27 -2.67 5.68 17.82
C TYR A 27 -4.16 5.71 17.47
N HIS A 28 -4.64 6.84 16.98
CA HIS A 28 -6.00 6.98 16.52
C HIS A 28 -6.18 6.24 15.19
N HIS A 29 -7.20 5.41 15.09
CA HIS A 29 -7.45 4.50 13.97
C HIS A 29 -7.45 5.16 12.58
N SER A 30 -7.83 6.44 12.48
CA SER A 30 -7.83 7.18 11.21
C SER A 30 -6.44 7.31 10.58
N ASN A 31 -5.37 7.30 11.39
CA ASN A 31 -4.00 7.35 10.87
C ASN A 31 -3.63 6.11 10.04
N THR A 32 -4.32 5.00 10.26
CA THR A 32 -4.12 3.78 9.45
C THR A 32 -4.31 4.06 7.96
N PHE A 33 -5.29 4.88 7.58
CA PHE A 33 -5.55 5.21 6.18
C PHE A 33 -4.44 6.09 5.59
N VAL A 34 -3.89 7.01 6.36
CA VAL A 34 -2.75 7.84 5.97
C VAL A 34 -1.50 6.98 5.77
N TRP A 35 -1.26 6.04 6.67
CA TRP A 35 -0.13 5.11 6.56
C TRP A 35 -0.29 4.15 5.37
N PHE A 36 -1.49 3.63 5.14
CA PHE A 36 -1.77 2.80 3.96
C PHE A 36 -1.54 3.56 2.65
N GLU A 37 -1.91 4.84 2.61
CA GLU A 37 -1.63 5.71 1.46
C GLU A 37 -0.12 5.86 1.24
N ALA A 38 0.65 6.13 2.30
CA ALA A 38 2.10 6.24 2.22
C ALA A 38 2.75 4.94 1.70
N GLY A 39 2.30 3.78 2.21
CA GLY A 39 2.77 2.46 1.75
C GLY A 39 2.44 2.19 0.28
N ARG A 40 1.22 2.54 -0.14
CA ARG A 40 0.77 2.41 -1.52
C ARG A 40 1.59 3.27 -2.47
N PHE A 41 1.82 4.53 -2.13
CA PHE A 41 2.62 5.44 -2.96
C PHE A 41 4.06 4.97 -3.06
N ALA A 42 4.67 4.53 -1.95
CA ALA A 42 6.02 3.98 -1.97
C ALA A 42 6.13 2.74 -2.88
N LEU A 43 5.12 1.88 -2.89
CA LEU A 43 5.07 0.71 -3.77
C LEU A 43 4.88 1.10 -5.24
N ILE A 44 3.95 2.00 -5.54
CA ILE A 44 3.69 2.48 -6.90
C ILE A 44 4.94 3.15 -7.48
N GLU A 45 5.62 4.00 -6.73
CA GLU A 45 6.86 4.65 -7.15
C GLU A 45 7.92 3.63 -7.58
N LYS A 46 8.10 2.55 -6.82
CA LYS A 46 9.05 1.49 -7.16
C LYS A 46 8.58 0.66 -8.36
N MET A 47 7.28 0.44 -8.49
CA MET A 47 6.68 -0.40 -9.53
C MET A 47 6.75 0.23 -10.93
N ILE A 48 6.52 1.52 -11.03
CA ILE A 48 6.48 2.23 -12.32
C ILE A 48 7.69 3.12 -12.58
N GLY A 49 8.53 3.34 -11.57
CA GLY A 49 9.76 4.14 -11.64
C GLY A 49 9.45 5.64 -11.75
N GLY A 50 9.34 6.33 -10.62
CA GLY A 50 9.15 7.77 -10.56
C GLY A 50 7.96 8.21 -9.70
N GLN A 51 7.44 9.39 -9.97
CA GLN A 51 6.35 10.01 -9.21
C GLN A 51 5.09 9.12 -9.15
N PRO A 52 4.33 9.13 -8.05
CA PRO A 52 3.10 8.32 -7.92
C PRO A 52 1.96 8.77 -8.87
N MET A 53 2.17 9.81 -9.65
CA MET A 53 1.26 10.21 -10.73
C MET A 53 1.68 9.52 -12.02
N ILE A 54 0.76 8.71 -12.55
CA ILE A 54 0.91 8.10 -13.86
C ILE A 54 0.33 9.08 -14.89
N GLU A 55 1.04 9.32 -15.97
CA GLU A 55 0.53 10.08 -17.10
C GLU A 55 0.37 9.18 -18.33
N VAL A 56 -0.70 9.40 -19.07
CA VAL A 56 -0.93 8.79 -20.37
C VAL A 56 -1.03 9.91 -21.39
N ASP A 57 -0.08 9.96 -22.33
CA ASP A 57 -0.02 11.01 -23.37
C ASP A 57 -0.11 12.44 -22.78
N GLY A 58 0.56 12.67 -21.64
CA GLY A 58 0.52 13.94 -20.92
C GLY A 58 -0.74 14.15 -20.06
N VAL A 59 -1.64 13.17 -20.00
CA VAL A 59 -2.87 13.25 -19.21
C VAL A 59 -2.70 12.48 -17.90
N PRO A 60 -2.88 13.12 -16.72
CA PRO A 60 -2.76 12.47 -15.44
C PRO A 60 -3.80 11.36 -15.25
N ILE A 61 -3.36 10.23 -14.66
CA ILE A 61 -4.23 9.15 -14.21
C ILE A 61 -4.43 9.27 -12.70
N PHE A 62 -5.67 9.20 -12.28
CA PHE A 62 -6.08 9.22 -10.88
C PHE A 62 -6.60 7.84 -10.47
N ALA A 63 -6.32 7.44 -9.24
CA ALA A 63 -6.79 6.18 -8.69
C ALA A 63 -7.49 6.40 -7.32
N PRO A 64 -8.69 7.00 -7.31
CA PRO A 64 -9.43 7.21 -6.08
C PRO A 64 -9.80 5.90 -5.40
N VAL A 65 -9.83 5.92 -4.06
CA VAL A 65 -10.31 4.79 -3.26
C VAL A 65 -11.82 4.67 -3.44
N THR A 66 -12.29 3.48 -3.79
CA THR A 66 -13.72 3.18 -3.91
C THR A 66 -14.22 2.29 -2.79
N LYS A 67 -13.32 1.52 -2.18
CA LYS A 67 -13.66 0.65 -1.07
C LYS A 67 -12.45 0.44 -0.17
N THR A 68 -12.70 0.38 1.13
CA THR A 68 -11.68 0.01 2.11
C THR A 68 -12.27 -0.89 3.17
N ARG A 69 -11.47 -1.82 3.66
CA ARG A 69 -11.76 -2.64 4.85
C ARG A 69 -10.51 -2.66 5.71
N VAL A 70 -10.69 -2.59 7.02
CA VAL A 70 -9.60 -2.66 8.00
C VAL A 70 -10.05 -3.49 9.18
N SER A 71 -9.18 -4.39 9.63
CA SER A 71 -9.31 -5.14 10.87
C SER A 71 -8.21 -4.67 11.83
N PHE A 72 -8.61 -4.16 12.99
CA PHE A 72 -7.70 -3.70 14.04
C PHE A 72 -7.52 -4.84 15.05
N THR A 73 -6.31 -5.38 15.13
CA THR A 73 -6.01 -6.56 15.97
C THR A 73 -5.03 -6.27 17.09
N GLY A 74 -4.46 -5.06 17.12
CA GLY A 74 -3.48 -4.65 18.12
C GLY A 74 -3.45 -3.15 18.31
N PHE A 75 -2.59 -2.72 19.22
CA PHE A 75 -2.39 -1.31 19.56
C PHE A 75 -0.95 -0.90 19.33
N ALA A 76 -0.75 0.35 18.95
CA ALA A 76 0.56 1.00 18.93
C ALA A 76 0.48 2.31 19.69
N ARG A 77 1.58 2.68 20.35
CA ARG A 77 1.69 3.87 21.19
C ARG A 77 2.72 4.83 20.61
N PHE A 78 2.71 6.05 21.11
CA PHE A 78 3.75 7.03 20.79
C PHE A 78 5.15 6.40 20.92
N GLY A 79 5.97 6.56 19.88
CA GLY A 79 7.34 6.04 19.82
C GLY A 79 7.47 4.59 19.38
N ASP A 80 6.38 3.81 19.31
CA ASP A 80 6.44 2.46 18.74
C ASP A 80 6.90 2.55 17.27
N GLU A 81 7.88 1.72 16.90
CA GLU A 81 8.31 1.56 15.52
C GLU A 81 7.41 0.54 14.82
N LEU A 82 6.83 0.96 13.70
CA LEU A 82 5.93 0.15 12.90
C LEU A 82 6.56 -0.18 11.55
N ARG A 83 6.22 -1.36 11.06
CA ARG A 83 6.51 -1.84 9.72
C ARG A 83 5.19 -2.02 8.98
N LEU A 84 5.04 -1.35 7.85
CA LEU A 84 3.94 -1.51 6.94
C LEU A 84 4.42 -2.24 5.68
N GLU A 85 3.82 -3.38 5.41
CA GLU A 85 3.97 -4.13 4.17
C GLU A 85 2.74 -3.90 3.29
N THR A 86 2.96 -3.51 2.06
CA THR A 86 1.92 -3.28 1.06
C THR A 86 2.03 -4.32 -0.04
N PHE A 87 0.95 -5.01 -0.33
CA PHE A 87 0.86 -6.02 -1.38
C PHE A 87 -0.14 -5.58 -2.45
N ILE A 88 0.04 -6.07 -3.66
CA ILE A 88 -0.89 -5.81 -4.76
C ILE A 88 -1.47 -7.12 -5.28
N LYS A 89 -2.78 -7.11 -5.57
CA LYS A 89 -3.45 -8.20 -6.28
C LYS A 89 -3.59 -7.81 -7.74
N PRO A 90 -2.84 -8.45 -8.66
CA PRO A 90 -2.98 -8.17 -10.08
C PRO A 90 -4.40 -8.39 -10.56
N GLN A 91 -4.86 -7.51 -11.44
CA GLN A 91 -6.18 -7.57 -12.06
C GLN A 91 -6.00 -7.59 -13.58
N GLU A 92 -6.96 -8.19 -14.29
CA GLU A 92 -7.00 -8.14 -15.76
C GLU A 92 -7.36 -6.75 -16.30
N THR A 93 -7.93 -5.91 -15.45
CA THR A 93 -8.32 -4.53 -15.74
C THR A 93 -7.35 -3.55 -15.11
N THR A 94 -7.63 -2.26 -15.24
CA THR A 94 -6.90 -1.18 -14.56
C THR A 94 -7.32 -0.97 -13.10
N LYS A 95 -8.25 -1.76 -12.57
CA LYS A 95 -8.59 -1.74 -11.15
C LYS A 95 -7.36 -2.08 -10.32
N LEU A 96 -7.09 -1.30 -9.27
CA LEU A 96 -6.02 -1.57 -8.33
C LEU A 96 -6.61 -2.08 -7.01
N VAL A 97 -6.03 -3.16 -6.49
CA VAL A 97 -6.40 -3.74 -5.20
C VAL A 97 -5.14 -3.94 -4.39
N PHE A 98 -5.04 -3.21 -3.29
CA PHE A 98 -3.91 -3.31 -2.37
C PHE A 98 -4.34 -3.97 -1.06
N TYR A 99 -3.40 -4.71 -0.48
CA TYR A 99 -3.51 -5.29 0.85
C TYR A 99 -2.38 -4.78 1.72
N TYR A 100 -2.65 -4.63 3.01
CA TYR A 100 -1.72 -4.03 3.95
C TYR A 100 -1.60 -4.87 5.21
N ARG A 101 -0.37 -5.00 5.70
CA ARG A 101 -0.07 -5.59 7.01
C ARG A 101 0.76 -4.60 7.80
N LEU A 102 0.19 -4.12 8.90
CA LEU A 102 0.86 -3.23 9.84
C LEU A 102 1.28 -4.02 11.07
N THR A 103 2.57 -4.03 11.38
CA THR A 103 3.14 -4.79 12.50
C THR A 103 4.07 -3.91 13.33
N LYS A 104 4.24 -4.25 14.61
CA LYS A 104 5.30 -3.68 15.45
C LYS A 104 6.64 -4.29 15.07
N VAL A 105 7.69 -3.47 14.99
CA VAL A 105 9.04 -3.96 14.69
C VAL A 105 9.60 -4.77 15.84
N VAL A 106 9.29 -4.39 17.09
CA VAL A 106 9.88 -4.97 18.31
C VAL A 106 9.55 -6.45 18.51
N ASP A 107 8.34 -6.87 18.20
CA ASP A 107 7.84 -8.22 18.46
C ASP A 107 7.11 -8.87 17.27
N GLY A 108 6.94 -8.15 16.17
CA GLY A 108 6.20 -8.62 15.00
C GLY A 108 4.69 -8.71 15.19
N ALA A 109 4.15 -8.21 16.31
CA ALA A 109 2.72 -8.26 16.58
C ALA A 109 1.93 -7.46 15.51
N THR A 110 0.87 -8.08 14.97
CA THR A 110 0.00 -7.41 14.01
C THR A 110 -0.86 -6.36 14.71
N VAL A 111 -0.81 -5.14 14.19
CA VAL A 111 -1.60 -4.00 14.66
C VAL A 111 -2.88 -3.85 13.84
N ALA A 112 -2.75 -3.92 12.52
CA ALA A 112 -3.89 -3.86 11.61
C ALA A 112 -3.61 -4.64 10.32
N LEU A 113 -4.67 -5.14 9.73
CA LEU A 113 -4.72 -5.64 8.36
C LEU A 113 -5.72 -4.80 7.58
N GLY A 114 -5.49 -4.62 6.28
CA GLY A 114 -6.43 -3.84 5.48
C GLY A 114 -6.37 -4.13 4.01
N THR A 115 -7.36 -3.60 3.30
CA THR A 115 -7.41 -3.59 1.84
C THR A 115 -8.03 -2.30 1.34
N THR A 116 -7.56 -1.83 0.19
CA THR A 116 -8.17 -0.73 -0.56
C THR A 116 -8.37 -1.14 -2.00
N GLU A 117 -9.53 -0.77 -2.55
CA GLU A 117 -9.86 -0.95 -3.95
C GLU A 117 -9.97 0.41 -4.62
N HIS A 118 -9.45 0.51 -5.84
CA HIS A 118 -9.39 1.73 -6.60
C HIS A 118 -9.87 1.50 -8.02
N VAL A 119 -10.56 2.47 -8.57
CA VAL A 119 -10.77 2.60 -10.01
C VAL A 119 -9.74 3.56 -10.57
N THR A 120 -9.41 3.44 -11.84
CA THR A 120 -8.50 4.37 -12.52
C THR A 120 -9.27 5.27 -13.45
N LEU A 121 -9.01 6.56 -13.31
CA LEU A 121 -9.67 7.62 -14.06
C LEU A 121 -8.61 8.47 -14.77
N VAL A 122 -8.96 9.00 -15.93
CA VAL A 122 -8.24 10.09 -16.60
C VAL A 122 -8.96 11.42 -16.36
N GLU A 123 -8.34 12.51 -16.76
CA GLU A 123 -8.93 13.84 -16.67
C GLU A 123 -10.35 13.87 -17.24
N GLY A 124 -11.23 14.61 -16.58
CA GLY A 124 -12.66 14.63 -16.89
C GLY A 124 -13.46 13.47 -16.31
N GLY A 125 -12.85 12.63 -15.44
CA GLY A 125 -13.56 11.55 -14.71
C GLY A 125 -13.88 10.33 -15.55
N ARG A 126 -13.28 10.18 -16.71
CA ARG A 126 -13.48 9.00 -17.56
C ARG A 126 -12.69 7.80 -17.07
N PHE A 127 -13.31 6.63 -17.04
CA PHE A 127 -12.63 5.38 -16.65
C PHE A 127 -11.54 5.01 -17.67
N LEU A 128 -10.38 4.62 -17.15
CA LEU A 128 -9.34 3.96 -17.90
C LEU A 128 -9.58 2.45 -17.87
N PHE A 129 -9.74 1.81 -19.01
CA PHE A 129 -10.04 0.38 -19.10
C PHE A 129 -8.82 -0.49 -19.41
N ARG A 130 -7.75 0.10 -19.93
CA ARG A 130 -6.48 -0.57 -20.23
C ARG A 130 -5.31 0.31 -19.84
N TRP A 131 -4.30 -0.31 -19.27
CA TRP A 131 -3.05 0.37 -19.01
C TRP A 131 -2.36 0.72 -20.34
N PRO A 132 -1.69 1.89 -20.43
CA PRO A 132 -0.73 2.14 -21.49
C PRO A 132 0.30 1.01 -21.52
N GLU A 133 0.72 0.61 -22.71
CA GLU A 133 1.64 -0.51 -22.89
C GLU A 133 2.89 -0.36 -22.03
N ALA A 134 3.51 0.83 -22.03
CA ALA A 134 4.71 1.10 -21.24
C ALA A 134 4.49 0.93 -19.72
N VAL A 135 3.33 1.29 -19.20
CA VAL A 135 2.98 1.08 -17.78
C VAL A 135 2.74 -0.39 -17.50
N GLY A 136 1.98 -1.07 -18.36
CA GLY A 136 1.71 -2.50 -18.23
C GLY A 136 2.99 -3.36 -18.25
N GLU A 137 3.94 -3.05 -19.12
CA GLU A 137 5.23 -3.75 -19.17
C GLU A 137 6.10 -3.50 -17.92
N LYS A 138 6.14 -2.26 -17.40
CA LYS A 138 6.83 -1.97 -16.14
C LYS A 138 6.23 -2.76 -14.98
N MET A 139 4.90 -2.83 -14.88
CA MET A 139 4.22 -3.61 -13.84
C MET A 139 4.55 -5.09 -13.95
N LYS A 140 4.50 -5.69 -15.14
CA LYS A 140 4.84 -7.11 -15.37
C LYS A 140 6.28 -7.39 -14.97
N THR A 141 7.23 -6.57 -15.40
CA THR A 141 8.64 -6.70 -15.04
C THR A 141 8.82 -6.64 -13.54
N PHE A 142 8.23 -5.63 -12.88
CA PHE A 142 8.32 -5.48 -11.44
C PHE A 142 7.76 -6.70 -10.67
N PHE A 143 6.62 -7.24 -11.09
CA PHE A 143 6.02 -8.43 -10.45
C PHE A 143 6.88 -9.68 -10.65
N SER A 144 7.49 -9.83 -11.83
CA SER A 144 8.41 -10.93 -12.11
C SER A 144 9.65 -10.89 -11.22
N GLU A 145 10.20 -9.70 -11.01
CA GLU A 145 11.39 -9.47 -10.18
C GLU A 145 11.08 -9.52 -8.67
N ASN A 146 9.83 -9.23 -8.28
CA ASN A 146 9.39 -9.10 -6.90
C ASN A 146 8.13 -9.93 -6.60
N PRO A 147 8.17 -11.26 -6.74
CA PRO A 147 6.98 -12.10 -6.58
C PRO A 147 6.38 -12.02 -5.16
N GLY A 148 7.18 -11.69 -4.15
CA GLY A 148 6.71 -11.51 -2.77
C GLY A 148 5.80 -10.30 -2.54
N VAL A 149 5.70 -9.39 -3.51
CA VAL A 149 4.79 -8.23 -3.47
C VAL A 149 3.37 -8.60 -3.93
N VAL A 150 3.26 -9.68 -4.70
CA VAL A 150 1.99 -10.12 -5.29
C VAL A 150 1.22 -11.01 -4.31
N THR A 151 -0.08 -10.78 -4.18
CA THR A 151 -0.98 -11.60 -3.36
C THR A 151 -2.26 -11.95 -4.11
N ASP A 152 -2.85 -13.10 -3.80
CA ASP A 152 -4.21 -13.43 -4.22
C ASP A 152 -5.29 -12.91 -3.25
N GLY A 153 -4.87 -12.37 -2.10
CA GLY A 153 -5.71 -11.79 -1.08
C GLY A 153 -6.24 -12.78 -0.03
N ARG A 154 -6.18 -14.09 -0.27
CA ARG A 154 -6.83 -15.09 0.61
C ARG A 154 -6.38 -15.01 2.07
N GLY A 155 -5.09 -14.78 2.31
CA GLY A 155 -4.55 -14.64 3.66
C GLY A 155 -5.01 -13.39 4.42
N PHE A 156 -5.56 -12.41 3.70
CA PHE A 156 -6.12 -11.17 4.24
C PHE A 156 -7.65 -11.24 4.33
N ASP A 157 -8.33 -11.66 3.26
CA ASP A 157 -9.79 -11.65 3.17
C ASP A 157 -10.47 -12.45 4.27
N ALA A 158 -9.84 -13.55 4.73
CA ALA A 158 -10.34 -14.36 5.83
C ALA A 158 -10.28 -13.65 7.21
N LYS A 159 -9.55 -12.53 7.31
CA LYS A 159 -9.34 -11.75 8.55
C LYS A 159 -9.93 -10.34 8.48
N LEU A 160 -10.48 -9.95 7.32
CA LEU A 160 -11.12 -8.66 7.03
C LEU A 160 -12.65 -8.80 6.97
#